data_5440e6f337cfd69d6902828e86e8daeb
#
_entry.id   5440e6f337cfd69d6902828e86e8daeb
#
_cell.length_a   1.000
_cell.length_b   1.000
_cell.length_c   1.000
_cell.angle_alpha   90.00
_cell.angle_beta   90.00
_cell.angle_gamma   90.00
#
_symmetry.space_group_name_H-M   'P 1'
#
loop_
_entity.id
_entity.type
_entity.pdbx_description
1 polymer ?
#
loop_
_entity_poly.entity_id
_entity_poly.type
_entity_poly.pdbx_seq_one_letter_code
_entity_poly.pdbx_strand_id
1 'polypeptide(L)'
;SPDSNAKTVNCESYDGTSWSEENNVITGVSWMTGFGTQTAAMIVGGTTGSGVLVNNSQTWNGTSWTEGNNLLVATEGNQGAGTVTAGLSGGGLAPSALLTSQTYDGTSWTEVNDLNSAHGYAGCFGIQTSAVMCGSSTPGRQSTTETYDGTSWTETTNFATARYGRSES
;
A
#
# COMPACT_ATOMS: atom_id res chain seq x y z
N SER A 1 10.30 1.12 29.71
CA SER A 1 9.31 0.82 28.69
C SER A 1 9.87 1.34 27.37
N PRO A 2 10.02 0.50 26.33
CA PRO A 2 10.38 1.02 25.00
C PRO A 2 9.28 2.01 24.61
N ASP A 3 9.67 3.12 23.99
CA ASP A 3 8.76 4.16 23.53
C ASP A 3 7.68 3.51 22.69
N SER A 4 6.44 3.49 23.17
CA SER A 4 5.31 2.82 22.54
C SER A 4 4.94 3.41 21.17
N ASN A 5 5.70 4.41 20.72
CA ASN A 5 5.49 5.15 19.48
C ASN A 5 6.65 4.99 18.46
N ALA A 6 7.75 4.33 18.83
CA ALA A 6 8.82 4.01 17.88
C ALA A 6 8.35 2.92 16.93
N LYS A 7 8.40 3.18 15.62
CA LYS A 7 8.13 2.16 14.60
C LYS A 7 9.38 1.29 14.45
N THR A 8 9.18 -0.03 14.42
CA THR A 8 10.28 -0.94 14.10
C THR A 8 10.70 -0.77 12.65
N VAL A 9 11.98 -0.94 12.41
CA VAL A 9 12.57 -1.00 11.06
C VAL A 9 12.94 -2.44 10.68
N ASN A 10 12.76 -3.40 11.60
CA ASN A 10 13.16 -4.79 11.40
C ASN A 10 12.41 -5.40 10.21
N CYS A 11 13.16 -6.12 9.41
CA CYS A 11 12.66 -6.89 8.29
C CYS A 11 13.10 -8.34 8.46
N GLU A 12 12.19 -9.27 8.19
CA GLU A 12 12.45 -10.71 8.28
C GLU A 12 11.95 -11.41 7.03
N SER A 13 12.63 -12.45 6.60
CA SER A 13 12.22 -13.32 5.50
C SER A 13 11.89 -14.73 6.02
N TYR A 14 10.99 -15.42 5.32
CA TYR A 14 10.59 -16.79 5.64
C TYR A 14 10.97 -17.74 4.51
N ASP A 15 11.76 -18.78 4.81
CA ASP A 15 12.25 -19.75 3.82
C ASP A 15 11.31 -20.96 3.61
N GLY A 16 10.14 -20.95 4.24
CA GLY A 16 9.20 -22.08 4.27
C GLY A 16 9.32 -22.93 5.55
N THR A 17 10.33 -22.66 6.39
CA THR A 17 10.59 -23.42 7.63
C THR A 17 10.88 -22.49 8.80
N SER A 18 11.66 -21.44 8.60
CA SER A 18 12.12 -20.50 9.62
C SER A 18 12.12 -19.05 9.14
N TRP A 19 12.03 -18.13 10.10
CA TRP A 19 12.22 -16.70 9.88
C TRP A 19 13.69 -16.34 10.12
N SER A 20 14.23 -15.46 9.30
CA SER A 20 15.59 -14.92 9.41
C SER A 20 15.54 -13.40 9.32
N GLU A 21 16.34 -12.72 10.16
CA GLU A 21 16.49 -11.27 10.07
C GLU A 21 17.20 -10.88 8.79
N GLU A 22 16.70 -9.83 8.16
CA GLU A 22 17.23 -9.20 6.96
C GLU A 22 17.70 -7.78 7.26
N ASN A 23 18.25 -7.10 6.26
CA ASN A 23 18.58 -5.69 6.38
C ASN A 23 17.32 -4.84 6.59
N ASN A 24 17.39 -3.94 7.55
CA ASN A 24 16.27 -3.12 7.99
C ASN A 24 15.78 -2.15 6.89
N VAL A 25 14.48 -1.83 6.92
CA VAL A 25 13.93 -0.71 6.14
C VAL A 25 14.60 0.61 6.58
N ILE A 26 14.74 1.54 5.64
CA ILE A 26 15.45 2.80 5.87
C ILE A 26 14.63 3.70 6.80
N THR A 27 13.33 3.80 6.55
CA THR A 27 12.39 4.60 7.35
C THR A 27 11.30 3.70 7.90
N GLY A 28 11.21 3.60 9.22
CA GLY A 28 10.15 2.86 9.91
C GLY A 28 8.82 3.59 9.81
N VAL A 29 7.85 2.95 9.19
CA VAL A 29 6.50 3.46 8.99
C VAL A 29 5.46 2.40 9.39
N SER A 30 4.25 2.86 9.69
CA SER A 30 3.06 2.01 9.83
C SER A 30 1.99 2.45 8.86
N TRP A 31 1.00 1.58 8.62
CA TRP A 31 -0.12 1.89 7.73
C TRP A 31 0.29 2.14 6.26
N MET A 32 1.52 1.72 5.89
CA MET A 32 1.98 1.66 4.52
C MET A 32 1.32 0.50 3.79
N THR A 33 1.39 0.51 2.47
CA THR A 33 1.14 -0.69 1.65
C THR A 33 2.46 -1.31 1.20
N GLY A 34 2.43 -2.63 0.97
CA GLY A 34 3.55 -3.36 0.40
C GLY A 34 3.08 -4.33 -0.67
N PHE A 35 3.88 -4.50 -1.72
CA PHE A 35 3.63 -5.44 -2.80
C PHE A 35 4.94 -5.91 -3.44
N GLY A 36 4.86 -6.95 -4.26
CA GLY A 36 6.02 -7.57 -4.92
C GLY A 36 6.22 -9.02 -4.51
N THR A 37 7.48 -9.44 -4.46
CA THR A 37 7.90 -10.79 -4.08
C THR A 37 8.92 -10.71 -2.94
N GLN A 38 9.25 -11.84 -2.33
CA GLN A 38 10.26 -11.91 -1.27
C GLN A 38 11.64 -11.39 -1.69
N THR A 39 11.99 -11.49 -2.97
CA THR A 39 13.29 -11.03 -3.51
C THR A 39 13.22 -9.68 -4.21
N ALA A 40 12.03 -9.12 -4.40
CA ALA A 40 11.82 -7.82 -5.05
C ALA A 40 10.49 -7.23 -4.59
N ALA A 41 10.52 -6.45 -3.52
CA ALA A 41 9.33 -5.84 -2.91
C ALA A 41 9.44 -4.32 -2.81
N MET A 42 8.31 -3.68 -2.65
CA MET A 42 8.21 -2.25 -2.42
C MET A 42 7.25 -1.98 -1.26
N ILE A 43 7.59 -1.00 -0.43
CA ILE A 43 6.66 -0.40 0.53
C ILE A 43 6.52 1.10 0.22
N VAL A 44 5.30 1.62 0.34
CA VAL A 44 5.01 3.02 -0.02
C VAL A 44 4.02 3.67 0.94
N GLY A 45 4.24 4.95 1.23
CA GLY A 45 3.41 5.75 2.10
C GLY A 45 3.53 5.37 3.57
N GLY A 46 2.49 5.67 4.32
CA GLY A 46 2.39 5.36 5.75
C GLY A 46 2.61 6.55 6.66
N THR A 47 2.77 6.26 7.95
CA THR A 47 2.92 7.25 9.02
C THR A 47 4.14 6.93 9.86
N THR A 48 4.97 7.92 10.15
CA THR A 48 6.13 7.79 11.05
C THR A 48 5.71 7.62 12.51
N GLY A 49 6.67 7.29 13.38
CA GLY A 49 6.45 7.20 14.83
C GLY A 49 5.91 8.48 15.47
N SER A 50 6.17 9.64 14.89
CA SER A 50 5.63 10.94 15.31
C SER A 50 4.23 11.25 14.75
N GLY A 51 3.61 10.35 13.98
CA GLY A 51 2.29 10.56 13.39
C GLY A 51 2.31 11.43 12.13
N VAL A 52 3.46 11.63 11.50
CA VAL A 52 3.59 12.39 10.26
C VAL A 52 3.35 11.46 9.08
N LEU A 53 2.40 11.82 8.20
CA LEU A 53 2.19 11.14 6.93
C LEU A 53 3.41 11.31 6.03
N VAL A 54 3.80 10.25 5.36
CA VAL A 54 4.91 10.26 4.42
C VAL A 54 4.49 9.73 3.04
N ASN A 55 5.22 10.14 2.03
CA ASN A 55 5.05 9.67 0.65
C ASN A 55 6.23 8.81 0.19
N ASN A 56 7.08 8.37 1.11
CA ASN A 56 8.27 7.59 0.81
C ASN A 56 7.95 6.31 0.08
N SER A 57 8.81 5.95 -0.87
CA SER A 57 8.87 4.63 -1.47
C SER A 57 10.22 3.99 -1.14
N GLN A 58 10.20 2.75 -0.72
CA GLN A 58 11.41 1.98 -0.46
C GLN A 58 11.31 0.64 -1.19
N THR A 59 12.35 0.26 -1.90
CA THR A 59 12.42 -0.98 -2.68
C THR A 59 13.41 -1.95 -2.06
N TRP A 60 13.03 -3.21 -2.00
CA TRP A 60 13.84 -4.35 -1.60
C TRP A 60 14.34 -5.11 -2.82
N ASN A 61 15.62 -5.41 -2.89
CA ASN A 61 16.26 -6.14 -4.01
C ASN A 61 16.65 -7.58 -3.65
N GLY A 62 16.16 -8.11 -2.54
CA GLY A 62 16.55 -9.42 -2.00
C GLY A 62 17.71 -9.36 -1.02
N THR A 63 18.34 -8.17 -0.82
CA THR A 63 19.48 -8.02 0.11
C THR A 63 19.41 -6.70 0.87
N SER A 64 18.96 -5.62 0.26
CA SER A 64 18.95 -4.29 0.87
C SER A 64 17.75 -3.48 0.43
N TRP A 65 17.34 -2.54 1.28
CA TRP A 65 16.37 -1.51 0.97
C TRP A 65 17.03 -0.28 0.37
N THR A 66 16.39 0.32 -0.61
CA THR A 66 16.83 1.56 -1.27
C THR A 66 15.64 2.50 -1.38
N GLU A 67 15.83 3.79 -1.09
CA GLU A 67 14.81 4.80 -1.35
C GLU A 67 14.62 4.99 -2.86
N GLY A 68 13.35 4.98 -3.27
CA GLY A 68 12.92 5.30 -4.62
C GLY A 68 12.27 6.68 -4.71
N ASN A 69 11.76 7.01 -5.88
CA ASN A 69 10.96 8.21 -6.06
C ASN A 69 9.62 8.08 -5.33
N ASN A 70 9.24 9.15 -4.64
CA ASN A 70 8.10 9.16 -3.73
C ASN A 70 6.76 9.23 -4.46
N LEU A 71 5.70 8.75 -3.79
CA LEU A 71 4.31 9.05 -4.17
C LEU A 71 4.12 10.57 -4.31
N LEU A 72 3.16 10.98 -5.14
CA LEU A 72 2.81 12.38 -5.31
C LEU A 72 2.11 12.97 -4.08
N VAL A 73 1.44 12.13 -3.29
CA VAL A 73 0.71 12.54 -2.09
C VAL A 73 1.17 11.71 -0.89
N ALA A 74 1.51 12.38 0.22
CA ALA A 74 1.77 11.71 1.50
C ALA A 74 0.45 11.13 2.05
N THR A 75 0.43 9.83 2.32
CA THR A 75 -0.81 9.11 2.68
C THR A 75 -0.52 7.89 3.54
N GLU A 76 -1.48 7.54 4.39
CA GLU A 76 -1.50 6.26 5.11
C GLU A 76 -2.73 5.43 4.71
N GLY A 77 -2.70 4.13 4.96
CA GLY A 77 -3.83 3.25 4.65
C GLY A 77 -4.14 3.14 3.15
N ASN A 78 -3.25 3.62 2.29
CA ASN A 78 -3.29 3.36 0.86
C ASN A 78 -3.09 1.87 0.60
N GLN A 79 -3.53 1.41 -0.55
CA GLN A 79 -3.41 0.03 -0.96
C GLN A 79 -2.68 -0.07 -2.29
N GLY A 80 -1.97 -1.18 -2.49
CA GLY A 80 -1.16 -1.35 -3.68
C GLY A 80 -1.13 -2.77 -4.19
N ALA A 81 -0.75 -2.89 -5.46
CA ALA A 81 -0.56 -4.14 -6.17
C ALA A 81 0.54 -3.99 -7.23
N GLY A 82 1.08 -5.10 -7.71
CA GLY A 82 2.05 -5.12 -8.79
C GLY A 82 3.44 -5.53 -8.36
N THR A 83 4.43 -4.96 -9.02
CA THR A 83 5.87 -5.27 -8.85
C THR A 83 6.68 -4.00 -8.64
N VAL A 84 7.97 -4.14 -8.29
CA VAL A 84 8.92 -3.02 -8.13
C VAL A 84 9.21 -2.24 -9.43
N THR A 85 8.75 -2.71 -10.57
CA THR A 85 8.89 -2.05 -11.87
C THR A 85 7.56 -1.71 -12.53
N ALA A 86 6.44 -2.16 -11.95
CA ALA A 86 5.10 -1.92 -12.43
C ALA A 86 4.12 -1.98 -11.25
N GLY A 87 4.10 -0.93 -10.46
CA GLY A 87 3.31 -0.80 -9.24
C GLY A 87 2.05 0.04 -9.43
N LEU A 88 1.04 -0.23 -8.62
CA LEU A 88 -0.18 0.55 -8.50
C LEU A 88 -0.37 0.88 -7.02
N SER A 89 -0.72 2.12 -6.70
CA SER A 89 -1.15 2.54 -5.37
C SER A 89 -2.40 3.40 -5.49
N GLY A 90 -3.39 3.15 -4.65
CA GLY A 90 -4.64 3.91 -4.67
C GLY A 90 -5.27 4.08 -3.29
N GLY A 91 -6.14 5.08 -3.17
CA GLY A 91 -6.84 5.42 -1.95
C GLY A 91 -5.92 5.89 -0.82
N GLY A 92 -6.32 5.61 0.40
CA GLY A 92 -5.62 6.05 1.60
C GLY A 92 -6.26 7.28 2.25
N LEU A 93 -5.52 7.88 3.16
CA LEU A 93 -5.92 9.05 3.97
C LEU A 93 -4.86 10.15 3.93
N ALA A 94 -5.28 11.42 3.70
CA ALA A 94 -4.41 12.59 3.77
C ALA A 94 -5.20 13.93 3.95
N PRO A 95 -5.73 14.26 5.10
CA PRO A 95 -6.22 13.50 6.24
C PRO A 95 -7.56 12.82 5.98
N SER A 96 -8.25 13.16 4.89
CA SER A 96 -9.52 12.54 4.45
C SER A 96 -9.23 11.36 3.54
N ALA A 97 -10.23 10.50 3.36
CA ALA A 97 -10.13 9.40 2.40
C ALA A 97 -9.95 9.92 0.96
N LEU A 98 -9.03 9.30 0.25
CA LEU A 98 -8.61 9.71 -1.09
C LEU A 98 -9.27 8.85 -2.17
N LEU A 99 -9.47 9.47 -3.32
CA LEU A 99 -9.81 8.82 -4.59
C LEU A 99 -8.58 8.55 -5.46
N THR A 100 -7.47 9.23 -5.18
CA THR A 100 -6.29 9.24 -6.05
C THR A 100 -5.71 7.87 -6.27
N SER A 101 -5.31 7.59 -7.50
CA SER A 101 -4.56 6.43 -7.92
C SER A 101 -3.29 6.83 -8.66
N GLN A 102 -2.22 6.07 -8.45
CA GLN A 102 -0.92 6.33 -9.05
C GLN A 102 -0.30 5.03 -9.51
N THR A 103 0.38 5.06 -10.64
CA THR A 103 1.15 3.93 -11.17
C THR A 103 2.64 4.24 -11.12
N TYR A 104 3.46 3.19 -10.91
CA TYR A 104 4.92 3.24 -10.87
C TYR A 104 5.51 2.49 -12.06
N ASP A 105 6.40 3.13 -12.81
CA ASP A 105 7.03 2.57 -14.01
C ASP A 105 8.41 1.94 -13.77
N GLY A 106 8.81 1.78 -12.51
CA GLY A 106 10.15 1.37 -12.10
C GLY A 106 11.09 2.54 -11.77
N THR A 107 10.65 3.78 -12.05
CA THR A 107 11.42 5.00 -11.79
C THR A 107 10.59 6.05 -11.08
N SER A 108 9.38 6.33 -11.55
CA SER A 108 8.54 7.42 -11.06
C SER A 108 7.08 7.02 -10.87
N TRP A 109 6.41 7.72 -9.98
CA TRP A 109 4.98 7.63 -9.79
C TRP A 109 4.27 8.66 -10.69
N THR A 110 3.20 8.23 -11.33
CA THR A 110 2.35 9.06 -12.18
C THR A 110 0.91 8.89 -11.76
N GLU A 111 0.18 9.99 -11.62
CA GLU A 111 -1.26 9.97 -11.34
C GLU A 111 -2.02 9.40 -12.55
N VAL A 112 -2.99 8.56 -12.25
CA VAL A 112 -3.89 7.95 -13.23
C VAL A 112 -5.34 8.27 -12.84
N ASN A 113 -6.32 7.73 -13.56
CA ASN A 113 -7.72 7.98 -13.26
C ASN A 113 -8.07 7.56 -11.83
N ASP A 114 -8.81 8.40 -11.14
CA ASP A 114 -9.23 8.20 -9.77
C ASP A 114 -10.19 7.02 -9.60
N LEU A 115 -10.21 6.49 -8.40
CA LEU A 115 -11.25 5.60 -7.89
C LEU A 115 -12.62 6.30 -7.93
N ASN A 116 -13.70 5.55 -8.10
CA ASN A 116 -15.07 6.07 -8.01
C ASN A 116 -15.51 6.29 -6.56
N SER A 117 -14.98 5.50 -5.64
CA SER A 117 -15.24 5.59 -4.20
C SER A 117 -13.93 5.74 -3.43
N ALA A 118 -13.94 6.55 -2.38
CA ALA A 118 -12.76 6.72 -1.54
C ALA A 118 -12.50 5.46 -0.70
N HIS A 119 -11.30 4.93 -0.78
CA HIS A 119 -10.89 3.72 -0.07
C HIS A 119 -9.72 4.00 0.88
N GLY A 120 -9.98 3.94 2.19
CA GLY A 120 -8.96 3.95 3.22
C GLY A 120 -8.90 2.60 3.94
N TYR A 121 -7.72 2.01 4.08
CA TYR A 121 -7.51 0.69 4.69
C TYR A 121 -8.32 -0.42 4.00
N ALA A 122 -8.39 -0.40 2.69
CA ALA A 122 -9.06 -1.38 1.84
C ALA A 122 -8.22 -2.66 1.66
N GLY A 123 -8.71 -3.60 0.88
CA GLY A 123 -7.90 -4.65 0.27
C GLY A 123 -7.60 -4.30 -1.18
N CYS A 124 -6.37 -4.53 -1.63
CA CYS A 124 -6.01 -4.43 -3.04
C CYS A 124 -5.17 -5.63 -3.46
N PHE A 125 -5.43 -6.16 -4.63
CA PHE A 125 -4.69 -7.28 -5.19
C PHE A 125 -4.75 -7.26 -6.71
N GLY A 126 -3.75 -7.86 -7.34
CA GLY A 126 -3.62 -7.90 -8.79
C GLY A 126 -2.25 -7.41 -9.27
N ILE A 127 -2.25 -6.85 -10.46
CA ILE A 127 -1.08 -6.24 -11.10
C ILE A 127 -1.41 -4.80 -11.53
N GLN A 128 -0.42 -4.03 -11.92
CA GLN A 128 -0.58 -2.62 -12.31
C GLN A 128 -1.68 -2.38 -13.37
N THR A 129 -1.87 -3.30 -14.31
CA THR A 129 -2.83 -3.16 -15.41
C THR A 129 -4.13 -3.95 -15.20
N SER A 130 -4.28 -4.64 -14.08
CA SER A 130 -5.49 -5.39 -13.74
C SER A 130 -5.51 -5.63 -12.24
N ALA A 131 -6.26 -4.82 -11.52
CA ALA A 131 -6.33 -4.87 -10.08
C ALA A 131 -7.78 -4.80 -9.57
N VAL A 132 -7.96 -5.24 -8.34
CA VAL A 132 -9.23 -5.13 -7.61
C VAL A 132 -8.94 -4.37 -6.32
N MET A 133 -9.76 -3.36 -6.02
CA MET A 133 -9.81 -2.71 -4.72
C MET A 133 -11.17 -2.95 -4.09
N CYS A 134 -11.19 -3.30 -2.81
CA CYS A 134 -12.43 -3.73 -2.18
C CYS A 134 -12.48 -3.43 -0.69
N GLY A 135 -13.68 -3.07 -0.23
CA GLY A 135 -13.94 -2.65 1.15
C GLY A 135 -13.30 -1.30 1.48
N SER A 136 -13.55 -0.81 2.66
CA SER A 136 -12.90 0.38 3.23
C SER A 136 -13.30 0.52 4.70
N SER A 137 -12.46 1.19 5.49
CA SER A 137 -12.84 1.61 6.84
C SER A 137 -13.22 3.08 6.93
N THR A 138 -13.01 3.86 5.86
CA THR A 138 -13.22 5.31 5.85
C THR A 138 -13.86 5.74 4.52
N PRO A 139 -14.97 6.46 4.55
CA PRO A 139 -15.67 7.05 5.69
C PRO A 139 -16.66 6.09 6.40
N GLY A 140 -16.20 4.97 6.88
CA GLY A 140 -16.96 3.88 7.49
C GLY A 140 -16.73 2.57 6.74
N ARG A 141 -17.21 1.45 7.32
CA ARG A 141 -17.08 0.15 6.66
C ARG A 141 -17.90 0.15 5.37
N GLN A 142 -17.25 -0.20 4.27
CA GLN A 142 -17.85 -0.24 2.94
C GLN A 142 -17.83 -1.65 2.37
N SER A 143 -18.73 -1.91 1.44
CA SER A 143 -18.77 -3.14 0.65
C SER A 143 -18.35 -2.91 -0.80
N THR A 144 -18.03 -1.67 -1.15
CA THR A 144 -17.66 -1.28 -2.52
C THR A 144 -16.48 -2.09 -3.04
N THR A 145 -16.57 -2.45 -4.30
CA THR A 145 -15.53 -3.18 -5.02
C THR A 145 -15.35 -2.51 -6.37
N GLU A 146 -14.10 -2.19 -6.70
CA GLU A 146 -13.73 -1.59 -7.98
C GLU A 146 -12.66 -2.44 -8.67
N THR A 147 -12.72 -2.52 -9.97
CA THR A 147 -11.70 -3.15 -10.82
C THR A 147 -10.99 -2.12 -11.65
N TYR A 148 -9.67 -2.26 -11.78
CA TYR A 148 -8.81 -1.45 -12.64
C TYR A 148 -8.42 -2.24 -13.87
N ASP A 149 -8.56 -1.63 -15.05
CA ASP A 149 -8.26 -2.24 -16.35
C ASP A 149 -6.92 -1.78 -16.95
N GLY A 150 -6.11 -1.06 -16.20
CA GLY A 150 -4.87 -0.43 -16.65
C GLY A 150 -5.06 1.04 -17.06
N THR A 151 -6.30 1.52 -17.11
CA THR A 151 -6.64 2.89 -17.51
C THR A 151 -7.60 3.53 -16.52
N SER A 152 -8.66 2.84 -16.14
CA SER A 152 -9.75 3.37 -15.32
C SER A 152 -10.26 2.36 -14.29
N TRP A 153 -10.85 2.89 -13.23
CA TRP A 153 -11.55 2.13 -12.23
C TRP A 153 -13.04 2.03 -12.57
N THR A 154 -13.61 0.87 -12.37
CA THR A 154 -15.04 0.60 -12.60
C THR A 154 -15.61 -0.12 -11.37
N GLU A 155 -16.70 0.42 -10.81
CA GLU A 155 -17.43 -0.26 -9.76
C GLU A 155 -18.00 -1.58 -10.28
N THR A 156 -17.95 -2.62 -9.45
CA THR A 156 -18.47 -3.95 -9.75
C THR A 156 -19.34 -4.44 -8.59
N THR A 157 -19.71 -5.71 -8.60
CA THR A 157 -20.56 -6.29 -7.55
C THR A 157 -19.89 -6.18 -6.19
N ASN A 158 -20.57 -5.54 -5.28
CA ASN A 158 -20.11 -5.30 -3.92
C ASN A 158 -20.15 -6.56 -3.05
N PHE A 159 -19.39 -6.55 -1.96
CA PHE A 159 -19.51 -7.57 -0.93
C PHE A 159 -20.92 -7.60 -0.32
N ALA A 160 -21.39 -8.77 0.05
CA ALA A 160 -22.64 -8.91 0.79
C ALA A 160 -22.61 -8.23 2.17
N THR A 161 -21.43 -8.08 2.77
CA THR A 161 -21.24 -7.44 4.08
C THR A 161 -20.09 -6.44 3.99
N ALA A 162 -20.33 -5.21 4.43
CA ALA A 162 -19.33 -4.16 4.47
C ALA A 162 -18.16 -4.54 5.41
N ARG A 163 -16.93 -4.38 4.91
CA ARG A 163 -15.69 -4.72 5.62
C ARG A 163 -14.54 -3.83 5.18
N TYR A 164 -13.44 -3.88 5.90
CA TYR A 164 -12.17 -3.27 5.48
C TYR A 164 -11.08 -4.35 5.41
N GLY A 165 -9.98 -4.02 4.71
CA GLY A 165 -8.96 -4.99 4.30
C GLY A 165 -8.05 -5.53 5.39
N ARG A 166 -8.44 -5.41 6.67
CA ARG A 166 -7.75 -6.13 7.74
C ARG A 166 -8.38 -7.51 7.92
N SER A 167 -7.56 -8.54 7.94
CA SER A 167 -7.96 -9.83 8.49
C SER A 167 -8.21 -9.65 9.99
N GLU A 168 -9.46 -9.49 10.36
CA GLU A 168 -9.88 -9.69 11.75
C GLU A 168 -10.09 -11.20 11.92
N SER A 169 -9.25 -11.80 12.73
CA SER A 169 -9.41 -13.17 13.21
C SER A 169 -10.40 -13.20 14.38
#